data_fa9a15b7c18bfed7e5196c9871738ecb
#
_entry.id   fa9a15b7c18bfed7e5196c9871738ecb
#
_cell.length_a   1.000
_cell.length_b   1.000
_cell.length_c   1.000
_cell.angle_alpha   90.00
_cell.angle_beta   90.00
_cell.angle_gamma   90.00
#
_symmetry.space_group_name_H-M   'P 1'
#
loop_
_entity.id
_entity.type
_entity.pdbx_description
1 polymer ?
#
loop_
_entity_poly.entity_id
_entity_poly.type
_entity_poly.pdbx_seq_one_letter_code
_entity_poly.pdbx_strand_id
1 'polypeptide(L)'
;MDIHEVELVNVNFAYNATVPVLRDINLTARKGETIAIVGPTGSGKSTLVNLICRFYQPTSGHVFIDSIDYRNRSLHWLQSNLGVVLQNAHVFRGNVLENIRYGRLTASDNDVIRAAETVGAHEFINALENGYRTDVGEDGDMLSAGQKQLVSFARAILAD
;
A
#
# COMPACT_ATOMS: atom_id res chain seq x y z
N MET A 1 10.21 -7.10 12.66
CA MET A 1 10.48 -8.49 12.20
C MET A 1 10.17 -8.49 10.72
N ASP A 2 11.20 -8.61 9.89
CA ASP A 2 11.09 -8.48 8.43
C ASP A 2 10.34 -9.66 7.81
N ILE A 3 9.50 -9.41 6.82
CA ILE A 3 8.91 -10.44 5.96
C ILE A 3 9.96 -10.85 4.91
N HIS A 4 10.27 -12.14 4.83
CA HIS A 4 11.23 -12.67 3.88
C HIS A 4 10.58 -13.30 2.65
N GLU A 5 9.41 -13.87 2.82
CA GLU A 5 8.69 -14.56 1.73
C GLU A 5 7.19 -14.45 1.92
N VAL A 6 6.49 -14.23 0.82
CA VAL A 6 5.03 -14.35 0.69
C VAL A 6 4.75 -15.40 -0.37
N GLU A 7 4.00 -16.45 -0.01
CA GLU A 7 3.68 -17.55 -0.91
C GLU A 7 2.17 -17.77 -0.97
N LEU A 8 1.64 -17.87 -2.18
CA LEU A 8 0.27 -18.26 -2.48
C LEU A 8 0.27 -19.67 -3.04
N VAL A 9 -0.53 -20.56 -2.45
CA VAL A 9 -0.61 -21.97 -2.85
C VAL A 9 -2.05 -22.32 -3.18
N ASN A 10 -2.32 -22.64 -4.46
CA ASN A 10 -3.62 -23.06 -4.99
C ASN A 10 -4.76 -22.11 -4.57
N VAL A 11 -4.48 -20.79 -4.57
CA VAL A 11 -5.41 -19.78 -4.10
C VAL A 11 -6.55 -19.58 -5.08
N ASN A 12 -7.77 -19.76 -4.60
CA ASN A 12 -9.00 -19.46 -5.31
C ASN A 12 -9.79 -18.41 -4.54
N PHE A 13 -10.47 -17.53 -5.26
CA PHE A 13 -11.29 -16.50 -4.64
C PHE A 13 -12.49 -16.09 -5.50
N ALA A 14 -13.58 -15.85 -4.82
CA ALA A 14 -14.81 -15.27 -5.37
C ALA A 14 -15.43 -14.30 -4.36
N TYR A 15 -15.86 -13.11 -4.80
CA TYR A 15 -16.65 -12.20 -3.96
C TYR A 15 -18.05 -12.76 -3.68
N ASN A 16 -18.59 -13.47 -4.68
CA ASN A 16 -19.85 -14.20 -4.58
C ASN A 16 -19.60 -15.65 -4.98
N ALA A 17 -20.24 -16.58 -4.31
CA ALA A 17 -20.01 -18.02 -4.52
C ALA A 17 -20.16 -18.51 -5.97
N THR A 18 -20.84 -17.74 -6.82
CA THR A 18 -21.16 -18.14 -8.20
C THR A 18 -20.17 -17.64 -9.24
N VAL A 19 -19.32 -16.61 -8.94
CA VAL A 19 -18.43 -15.99 -9.91
C VAL A 19 -16.98 -16.00 -9.38
N PRO A 20 -16.18 -17.02 -9.75
CA PRO A 20 -14.77 -17.06 -9.39
C PRO A 20 -13.99 -15.91 -10.05
N VAL A 21 -13.18 -15.19 -9.25
CA VAL A 21 -12.33 -14.11 -9.72
C VAL A 21 -10.88 -14.57 -9.87
N LEU A 22 -10.39 -15.37 -8.92
CA LEU A 22 -9.07 -15.99 -8.99
C LEU A 22 -9.21 -17.50 -8.96
N ARG A 23 -8.40 -18.18 -9.76
CA ARG A 23 -8.43 -19.65 -9.88
C ARG A 23 -7.01 -20.16 -9.84
N ASP A 24 -6.74 -21.07 -8.90
CA ASP A 24 -5.49 -21.80 -8.75
C ASP A 24 -4.24 -20.92 -8.85
N ILE A 25 -4.24 -19.79 -8.15
CA ILE A 25 -3.11 -18.88 -8.16
C ILE A 25 -1.99 -19.44 -7.29
N ASN A 26 -0.83 -19.58 -7.92
CA ASN A 26 0.42 -19.98 -7.29
C ASN A 26 1.46 -18.90 -7.57
N LEU A 27 2.02 -18.30 -6.51
CA LEU A 27 2.97 -17.19 -6.62
C LEU A 27 3.87 -17.18 -5.38
N THR A 28 5.15 -16.98 -5.59
CA THR A 28 6.11 -16.76 -4.49
C THR A 28 6.82 -15.43 -4.73
N ALA A 29 6.83 -14.58 -3.72
CA ALA A 29 7.56 -13.31 -3.68
C ALA A 29 8.56 -13.34 -2.54
N ARG A 30 9.84 -13.06 -2.82
CA ARG A 30 10.90 -13.02 -1.82
C ARG A 30 11.35 -11.61 -1.53
N LYS A 31 11.90 -11.39 -0.35
CA LYS A 31 12.46 -10.09 0.06
C LYS A 31 13.41 -9.55 -1.01
N GLY A 32 13.20 -8.30 -1.41
CA GLY A 32 13.98 -7.63 -2.45
C GLY A 32 13.50 -7.90 -3.89
N GLU A 33 12.55 -8.81 -4.11
CA GLU A 33 11.97 -9.02 -5.44
C GLU A 33 10.89 -7.98 -5.75
N THR A 34 10.84 -7.57 -7.01
CA THR A 34 9.75 -6.77 -7.57
C THR A 34 8.92 -7.63 -8.50
N ILE A 35 7.65 -7.81 -8.19
CA ILE A 35 6.71 -8.59 -8.99
C ILE A 35 5.72 -7.66 -9.68
N ALA A 36 5.66 -7.71 -11.01
CA ALA A 36 4.66 -7.00 -11.80
C ALA A 36 3.49 -7.93 -12.16
N ILE A 37 2.29 -7.57 -11.70
CA ILE A 37 1.05 -8.28 -12.05
C ILE A 37 0.39 -7.54 -13.21
N VAL A 38 0.36 -8.16 -14.37
CA VAL A 38 -0.16 -7.59 -15.62
C VAL A 38 -1.41 -8.32 -16.11
N GLY A 39 -2.27 -7.61 -16.81
CA GLY A 39 -3.50 -8.17 -17.37
C GLY A 39 -4.57 -7.11 -17.62
N PRO A 40 -5.64 -7.44 -18.36
CA PRO A 40 -6.74 -6.51 -18.66
C PRO A 40 -7.50 -6.09 -17.39
N THR A 41 -8.28 -5.02 -17.50
CA THR A 41 -9.21 -4.62 -16.43
C THR A 41 -10.17 -5.77 -16.12
N GLY A 42 -10.42 -6.02 -14.83
CA GLY A 42 -11.28 -7.13 -14.39
C GLY A 42 -10.58 -8.49 -14.27
N SER A 43 -9.30 -8.64 -14.62
CA SER A 43 -8.57 -9.92 -14.50
C SER A 43 -8.20 -10.34 -13.07
N GLY A 44 -8.62 -9.60 -12.04
CA GLY A 44 -8.38 -9.97 -10.64
C GLY A 44 -7.09 -9.43 -10.03
N LYS A 45 -6.33 -8.56 -10.70
CA LYS A 45 -5.05 -8.00 -10.17
C LYS A 45 -5.22 -7.35 -8.79
N SER A 46 -6.17 -6.42 -8.67
CA SER A 46 -6.46 -5.76 -7.39
C SER A 46 -6.99 -6.73 -6.33
N THR A 47 -7.74 -7.76 -6.77
CA THR A 47 -8.23 -8.81 -5.89
C THR A 47 -7.09 -9.62 -5.30
N LEU A 48 -6.06 -9.93 -6.11
CA LEU A 48 -4.87 -10.63 -5.64
C LEU A 48 -4.12 -9.82 -4.57
N VAL A 49 -3.91 -8.52 -4.82
CA VAL A 49 -3.30 -7.62 -3.83
C VAL A 49 -4.14 -7.55 -2.55
N ASN A 50 -5.47 -7.44 -2.67
CA ASN A 50 -6.37 -7.41 -1.51
C ASN A 50 -6.32 -8.70 -0.67
N LEU A 51 -6.07 -9.86 -1.30
CA LEU A 51 -5.86 -11.12 -0.58
C LEU A 51 -4.52 -11.12 0.15
N ILE A 52 -3.43 -10.66 -0.49
CA ILE A 52 -2.12 -10.54 0.15
C ILE A 52 -2.19 -9.62 1.37
N CYS A 53 -2.88 -8.48 1.25
CA CYS A 53 -3.11 -7.54 2.36
C CYS A 53 -4.11 -8.05 3.41
N ARG A 54 -4.72 -9.23 3.17
CA ARG A 54 -5.76 -9.81 4.03
C ARG A 54 -6.97 -8.89 4.25
N PHE A 55 -7.31 -8.05 3.27
CA PHE A 55 -8.60 -7.36 3.23
C PHE A 55 -9.74 -8.34 2.93
N TYR A 56 -9.42 -9.42 2.24
CA TYR A 56 -10.26 -10.61 2.04
C TYR A 56 -9.45 -11.86 2.34
N GLN A 57 -10.13 -12.99 2.54
CA GLN A 57 -9.49 -14.29 2.67
C GLN A 57 -9.82 -15.16 1.44
N PRO A 58 -8.89 -16.02 0.99
CA PRO A 58 -9.17 -16.92 -0.11
C PRO A 58 -10.33 -17.86 0.22
N THR A 59 -11.13 -18.18 -0.80
CA THR A 59 -12.22 -19.17 -0.71
C THR A 59 -11.65 -20.57 -0.50
N SER A 60 -10.50 -20.85 -1.13
CA SER A 60 -9.69 -22.05 -0.90
C SER A 60 -8.23 -21.78 -1.20
N GLY A 61 -7.34 -22.68 -0.77
CA GLY A 61 -5.90 -22.50 -0.83
C GLY A 61 -5.35 -21.72 0.37
N HIS A 62 -4.09 -21.38 0.31
CA HIS A 62 -3.36 -20.81 1.43
C HIS A 62 -2.49 -19.64 0.99
N VAL A 63 -2.34 -18.66 1.87
CA VAL A 63 -1.32 -17.61 1.77
C VAL A 63 -0.39 -17.76 2.96
N PHE A 64 0.88 -18.00 2.69
CA PHE A 64 1.91 -18.12 3.70
C PHE A 64 2.76 -16.86 3.74
N ILE A 65 3.21 -16.49 4.93
CA ILE A 65 4.22 -15.46 5.17
C ILE A 65 5.29 -16.12 6.03
N ASP A 66 6.51 -16.23 5.50
CA ASP A 66 7.61 -16.96 6.12
C ASP A 66 7.16 -18.35 6.60
N SER A 67 6.57 -19.14 5.69
CA SER A 67 6.07 -20.50 5.90
C SER A 67 4.93 -20.65 6.92
N ILE A 68 4.39 -19.56 7.46
CA ILE A 68 3.25 -19.57 8.39
C ILE A 68 2.00 -19.08 7.66
N ASP A 69 0.93 -19.88 7.67
CA ASP A 69 -0.36 -19.42 7.13
C ASP A 69 -0.75 -18.08 7.78
N TYR A 70 -0.99 -17.06 6.96
CA TYR A 70 -1.22 -15.70 7.44
C TYR A 70 -2.49 -15.57 8.32
N ARG A 71 -3.41 -16.57 8.25
CA ARG A 71 -4.57 -16.65 9.14
C ARG A 71 -4.19 -16.89 10.59
N ASN A 72 -3.02 -17.51 10.81
CA ASN A 72 -2.46 -17.78 12.14
C ASN A 72 -1.63 -16.60 12.67
N ARG A 73 -1.47 -15.53 11.90
CA ARG A 73 -0.82 -14.30 12.34
C ARG A 73 -1.84 -13.24 12.75
N SER A 74 -1.43 -12.35 13.64
CA SER A 74 -2.23 -11.17 13.97
C SER A 74 -2.46 -10.30 12.72
N LEU A 75 -3.70 -9.84 12.50
CA LEU A 75 -4.03 -8.93 11.41
C LEU A 75 -3.27 -7.60 11.57
N HIS A 76 -3.19 -7.09 12.80
CA HIS A 76 -2.44 -5.89 13.11
C HIS A 76 -0.96 -6.02 12.75
N TRP A 77 -0.33 -7.16 13.12
CA TRP A 77 1.06 -7.42 12.75
C TRP A 77 1.24 -7.42 11.23
N LEU A 78 0.38 -8.11 10.50
CA LEU A 78 0.47 -8.15 9.04
C LEU A 78 0.36 -6.76 8.42
N GLN A 79 -0.68 -6.02 8.78
CA GLN A 79 -0.96 -4.72 8.18
C GLN A 79 0.06 -3.65 8.57
N SER A 80 0.68 -3.74 9.75
CA SER A 80 1.76 -2.84 10.16
C SER A 80 3.11 -3.13 9.46
N ASN A 81 3.22 -4.26 8.75
CA ASN A 81 4.40 -4.60 7.94
C ASN A 81 4.11 -4.46 6.42
N LEU A 82 3.02 -3.80 6.04
CA LEU A 82 2.65 -3.59 4.64
C LEU A 82 2.52 -2.09 4.34
N GLY A 83 3.25 -1.62 3.34
CA GLY A 83 3.00 -0.33 2.70
C GLY A 83 2.06 -0.52 1.51
N VAL A 84 0.87 0.08 1.54
CA VAL A 84 -0.10 -0.03 0.44
C VAL A 84 -0.32 1.32 -0.21
N VAL A 85 -0.11 1.39 -1.52
CA VAL A 85 -0.43 2.57 -2.33
C VAL A 85 -1.56 2.23 -3.28
N LEU A 86 -2.68 2.92 -3.10
CA LEU A 86 -3.87 2.74 -3.93
C LEU A 86 -3.74 3.50 -5.25
N GLN A 87 -4.42 3.02 -6.30
CA GLN A 87 -4.49 3.69 -7.60
C GLN A 87 -5.08 5.10 -7.48
N ASN A 88 -6.11 5.26 -6.66
CA ASN A 88 -6.65 6.57 -6.28
C ASN A 88 -6.05 6.94 -4.93
N ALA A 89 -5.03 7.79 -4.95
CA ALA A 89 -4.37 8.22 -3.74
C ALA A 89 -5.31 9.08 -2.89
N HIS A 90 -5.60 8.62 -1.68
CA HIS A 90 -6.38 9.36 -0.72
C HIS A 90 -5.49 10.27 0.13
N VAL A 91 -5.88 11.53 0.22
CA VAL A 91 -5.21 12.55 1.03
C VAL A 91 -6.22 13.04 2.06
N PHE A 92 -5.84 13.03 3.33
CA PHE A 92 -6.69 13.47 4.44
C PHE A 92 -6.67 14.99 4.55
N ARG A 93 -7.72 15.57 5.11
CA ARG A 93 -7.75 16.99 5.48
C ARG A 93 -6.59 17.32 6.41
N GLY A 94 -5.94 18.47 6.21
CA GLY A 94 -4.78 18.95 6.94
C GLY A 94 -3.68 19.38 5.99
N ASN A 95 -2.44 19.44 6.46
CA ASN A 95 -1.31 19.84 5.63
C ASN A 95 -0.54 18.65 5.04
N VAL A 96 0.36 18.94 4.09
CA VAL A 96 1.17 17.92 3.42
C VAL A 96 2.02 17.14 4.42
N LEU A 97 2.63 17.82 5.39
CA LEU A 97 3.50 17.20 6.40
C LEU A 97 2.76 16.12 7.20
N GLU A 98 1.56 16.46 7.69
CA GLU A 98 0.72 15.53 8.45
C GLU A 98 0.25 14.35 7.59
N ASN A 99 -0.08 14.62 6.35
CA ASN A 99 -0.47 13.58 5.41
C ASN A 99 0.63 12.54 5.19
N ILE A 100 1.87 12.95 5.07
CA ILE A 100 3.00 12.02 4.95
C ILE A 100 3.25 11.34 6.31
N ARG A 101 3.21 12.10 7.43
CA ARG A 101 3.41 11.56 8.79
C ARG A 101 2.40 10.49 9.19
N TYR A 102 1.25 10.40 8.51
CA TYR A 102 0.30 9.31 8.72
C TYR A 102 0.92 7.92 8.54
N GLY A 103 2.01 7.78 7.78
CA GLY A 103 2.78 6.53 7.67
C GLY A 103 3.39 6.09 8.99
N ARG A 104 3.92 7.05 9.79
CA ARG A 104 4.46 6.82 11.11
C ARG A 104 4.27 8.07 11.97
N LEU A 105 3.26 8.07 12.83
CA LEU A 105 2.83 9.24 13.61
C LEU A 105 3.93 9.81 14.54
N THR A 106 4.90 8.98 14.92
CA THR A 106 6.04 9.38 15.76
C THR A 106 7.24 9.91 14.96
N ALA A 107 7.15 9.97 13.63
CA ALA A 107 8.23 10.44 12.77
C ALA A 107 8.49 11.94 12.97
N SER A 108 9.77 12.31 12.98
CA SER A 108 10.19 13.71 12.98
C SER A 108 9.90 14.39 11.64
N ASP A 109 9.88 15.74 11.61
CA ASP A 109 9.77 16.50 10.36
C ASP A 109 10.88 16.11 9.36
N ASN A 110 12.08 15.86 9.85
CA ASN A 110 13.21 15.43 9.01
C ASN A 110 12.98 14.04 8.38
N ASP A 111 12.34 13.12 9.09
CA ASP A 111 11.99 11.81 8.53
C ASP A 111 10.95 11.95 7.41
N VAL A 112 9.95 12.81 7.61
CA VAL A 112 8.93 13.14 6.61
C VAL A 112 9.56 13.74 5.36
N ILE A 113 10.48 14.69 5.53
CA ILE A 113 11.20 15.34 4.41
C ILE A 113 12.01 14.29 3.64
N ARG A 114 12.77 13.44 4.33
CA ARG A 114 13.55 12.37 3.68
C ARG A 114 12.68 11.40 2.90
N ALA A 115 11.53 11.02 3.44
CA ALA A 115 10.58 10.17 2.73
C ALA A 115 10.07 10.85 1.45
N ALA A 116 9.77 12.15 1.52
CA ALA A 116 9.34 12.94 0.36
C ALA A 116 10.46 13.09 -0.69
N GLU A 117 11.71 13.27 -0.28
CA GLU A 117 12.88 13.31 -1.17
C GLU A 117 13.05 11.98 -1.91
N THR A 118 12.93 10.86 -1.19
CA THR A 118 13.06 9.50 -1.75
C THR A 118 12.09 9.26 -2.91
N VAL A 119 10.88 9.79 -2.84
CA VAL A 119 9.87 9.61 -3.91
C VAL A 119 9.80 10.77 -4.90
N GLY A 120 10.70 11.75 -4.81
CA GLY A 120 10.69 12.93 -5.69
C GLY A 120 9.55 13.91 -5.42
N ALA A 121 8.97 13.90 -4.22
CA ALA A 121 7.89 14.81 -3.83
C ALA A 121 8.39 16.17 -3.32
N HIS A 122 9.63 16.23 -2.82
CA HIS A 122 10.19 17.38 -2.12
C HIS A 122 10.14 18.68 -2.96
N GLU A 123 10.48 18.61 -4.23
CA GLU A 123 10.53 19.80 -5.11
C GLU A 123 9.16 20.45 -5.26
N PHE A 124 8.11 19.65 -5.58
CA PHE A 124 6.79 20.23 -5.75
C PHE A 124 6.24 20.76 -4.41
N ILE A 125 6.53 20.07 -3.29
CA ILE A 125 6.08 20.50 -1.96
C ILE A 125 6.68 21.86 -1.62
N ASN A 126 7.97 22.07 -1.84
CA ASN A 126 8.63 23.34 -1.60
C ASN A 126 8.15 24.48 -2.52
N ALA A 127 7.62 24.14 -3.68
CA ALA A 127 7.02 25.10 -4.60
C ALA A 127 5.61 25.56 -4.19
N LEU A 128 4.97 24.89 -3.23
CA LEU A 128 3.70 25.31 -2.67
C LEU A 128 3.87 26.56 -1.76
N GLU A 129 2.86 27.38 -1.64
CA GLU A 129 2.87 28.66 -0.91
C GLU A 129 3.45 28.55 0.52
N ASN A 130 3.07 27.48 1.25
CA ASN A 130 3.53 27.23 2.62
C ASN A 130 4.37 25.92 2.72
N GLY A 131 4.90 25.43 1.61
CA GLY A 131 5.69 24.22 1.57
C GLY A 131 4.96 23.04 2.19
N TYR A 132 5.63 22.31 3.07
CA TYR A 132 5.06 21.17 3.81
C TYR A 132 3.87 21.52 4.70
N ARG A 133 3.70 22.80 5.07
CA ARG A 133 2.57 23.29 5.90
C ARG A 133 1.38 23.76 5.08
N THR A 134 1.43 23.62 3.76
CA THR A 134 0.31 23.92 2.87
C THR A 134 -0.86 23.01 3.19
N ASP A 135 -2.02 23.60 3.47
CA ASP A 135 -3.29 22.87 3.64
C ASP A 135 -3.67 22.25 2.27
N VAL A 136 -4.07 21.00 2.28
CA VAL A 136 -4.41 20.26 1.06
C VAL A 136 -5.90 20.29 0.71
N GLY A 137 -6.72 20.89 1.57
CA GLY A 137 -8.16 20.96 1.41
C GLY A 137 -8.90 19.66 1.74
N GLU A 138 -10.18 19.62 1.42
CA GLU A 138 -11.00 18.41 1.54
C GLU A 138 -10.60 17.44 0.43
N ASP A 139 -10.33 16.17 0.78
CA ASP A 139 -9.85 15.13 -0.16
C ASP A 139 -8.61 15.53 -0.98
N GLY A 140 -7.84 16.52 -0.51
CA GLY A 140 -6.65 16.99 -1.18
C GLY A 140 -6.92 17.73 -2.49
N ASP A 141 -8.03 18.45 -2.62
CA ASP A 141 -8.45 19.16 -3.84
C ASP A 141 -7.47 20.24 -4.29
N MET A 142 -6.60 20.71 -3.39
CA MET A 142 -5.49 21.62 -3.70
C MET A 142 -4.31 20.95 -4.41
N LEU A 143 -4.30 19.62 -4.52
CA LEU A 143 -3.22 18.84 -5.15
C LEU A 143 -3.70 18.15 -6.43
N SER A 144 -2.85 18.14 -7.45
CA SER A 144 -3.09 17.33 -8.64
C SER A 144 -3.07 15.82 -8.31
N ALA A 145 -3.66 14.99 -9.17
CA ALA A 145 -3.67 13.54 -8.99
C ALA A 145 -2.26 12.94 -8.82
N GLY A 146 -1.29 13.43 -9.60
CA GLY A 146 0.11 13.01 -9.49
C GLY A 146 0.76 13.42 -8.16
N GLN A 147 0.48 14.64 -7.68
CA GLN A 147 0.97 15.11 -6.39
C GLN A 147 0.38 14.31 -5.22
N LYS A 148 -0.93 14.02 -5.25
CA LYS A 148 -1.56 13.12 -4.28
C LYS A 148 -0.89 11.75 -4.26
N GLN A 149 -0.53 11.22 -5.42
CA GLN A 149 0.14 9.93 -5.54
C GLN A 149 1.53 9.97 -4.93
N LEU A 150 2.32 11.02 -5.17
CA LEU A 150 3.63 11.21 -4.55
C LEU A 150 3.54 11.34 -3.02
N VAL A 151 2.55 12.06 -2.50
CA VAL A 151 2.29 12.13 -1.05
C VAL A 151 1.96 10.74 -0.48
N SER A 152 1.18 9.93 -1.21
CA SER A 152 0.85 8.55 -0.80
C SER A 152 2.07 7.64 -0.83
N PHE A 153 2.97 7.79 -1.81
CA PHE A 153 4.25 7.07 -1.84
C PHE A 153 5.14 7.45 -0.66
N ALA A 154 5.28 8.76 -0.37
CA ALA A 154 6.07 9.23 0.77
C ALA A 154 5.52 8.67 2.10
N ARG A 155 4.19 8.60 2.25
CA ARG A 155 3.53 7.97 3.40
C ARG A 155 3.90 6.49 3.53
N ALA A 156 3.89 5.74 2.43
CA ALA A 156 4.25 4.32 2.43
C ALA A 156 5.72 4.10 2.77
N ILE A 157 6.63 4.91 2.22
CA ILE A 157 8.07 4.87 2.53
C ILE A 157 8.34 5.21 4.00
N LEU A 158 7.59 6.15 4.57
CA LEU A 158 7.76 6.55 5.97
C LEU A 158 7.26 5.48 6.96
N ALA A 159 6.34 4.62 6.52
CA ALA A 159 5.80 3.52 7.34
C ALA A 159 6.79 2.37 7.57
N ASP A 160 7.83 2.25 6.73
CA ASP A 160 8.86 1.20 6.75
C ASP A 160 9.93 1.37 7.88
#